data_f0769087d2071ea88c6a6504d3120aac
#
_entry.id   f0769087d2071ea88c6a6504d3120aac
#
_cell.length_a   1.000
_cell.length_b   1.000
_cell.length_c   1.000
_cell.angle_alpha   90.00
_cell.angle_beta   90.00
_cell.angle_gamma   90.00
#
_symmetry.space_group_name_H-M   'P 1'
#
loop_
_entity.id
_entity.type
_entity.pdbx_description
1 polymer ?
#
loop_
_entity_poly.entity_id
_entity_poly.type
_entity_poly.pdbx_seq_one_letter_code
_entity_poly.pdbx_strand_id
1 'polypeptide(L)'
;GAISTLKPERLKIPTSNLTQALGGNVAGIISYQLSGEPGNDNVEFFIRGVTTFGYSKSPLILIDNIESSTTDLSRLSADDIAAFSIMKDATATAIYGARGANGVILITTKQGKPGKVKISARVEGSLSAPTKRIDMVDPISYMKYHNEAVLTRNPLAVRPHTDEKIAST
;
A
#
# COMPACT_ATOMS: atom_id res chain seq x y z
N GLY A 1 -6.04 20.93 -12.46
CA GLY A 1 -5.68 20.40 -13.76
C GLY A 1 -5.75 18.90 -13.85
N ALA A 2 -5.99 18.37 -15.02
CA ALA A 2 -6.13 16.93 -15.29
C ALA A 2 -4.79 16.16 -15.17
N ILE A 3 -3.67 16.87 -15.25
CA ILE A 3 -2.32 16.30 -15.14
C ILE A 3 -1.61 16.95 -13.95
N SER A 4 -1.06 16.13 -13.09
CA SER A 4 -0.20 16.56 -11.98
C SER A 4 1.20 15.98 -12.17
N THR A 5 2.17 16.86 -12.32
CA THR A 5 3.60 16.48 -12.42
C THR A 5 4.27 16.75 -11.08
N LEU A 6 5.03 15.80 -10.60
CA LEU A 6 5.82 15.91 -9.37
C LEU A 6 7.30 16.02 -9.69
N LYS A 7 7.98 16.90 -8.97
CA LYS A 7 9.44 16.94 -8.98
C LYS A 7 9.96 15.71 -8.25
N PRO A 8 10.92 14.95 -8.84
CA PRO A 8 11.46 13.74 -8.22
C PRO A 8 12.04 13.96 -6.81
N GLU A 9 12.53 15.18 -6.53
CA GLU A 9 13.08 15.53 -5.23
C GLU A 9 12.05 15.40 -4.08
N ARG A 10 10.76 15.57 -4.37
CA ARG A 10 9.69 15.40 -3.39
C ARG A 10 9.41 13.94 -3.03
N LEU A 11 9.87 13.01 -3.84
CA LEU A 11 9.74 11.57 -3.60
C LEU A 11 10.93 11.02 -2.79
N LYS A 12 11.98 11.82 -2.58
CA LYS A 12 13.15 11.45 -1.78
C LYS A 12 12.88 11.60 -0.30
N ILE A 13 11.96 10.78 0.20
CA ILE A 13 11.71 10.63 1.63
C ILE A 13 12.48 9.39 2.09
N PRO A 14 13.02 9.35 3.30
CA PRO A 14 13.67 8.16 3.85
C PRO A 14 12.64 7.07 4.15
N THR A 15 12.03 6.52 3.11
CA THR A 15 11.12 5.39 3.17
C THR A 15 11.67 4.27 2.30
N SER A 16 11.60 3.06 2.79
CA SER A 16 12.02 1.86 2.05
C SER A 16 11.14 1.55 0.84
N ASN A 17 9.99 2.24 0.72
CA ASN A 17 8.97 1.92 -0.28
C ASN A 17 8.45 3.20 -0.94
N LEU A 18 8.62 3.29 -2.27
CA LEU A 18 8.19 4.44 -3.05
C LEU A 18 6.68 4.68 -2.95
N THR A 19 5.88 3.63 -2.78
CA THR A 19 4.42 3.76 -2.67
C THR A 19 4.00 4.56 -1.42
N GLN A 20 4.75 4.48 -0.34
CA GLN A 20 4.53 5.31 0.85
C GLN A 20 4.85 6.79 0.59
N ALA A 21 5.91 7.06 -0.20
CA ALA A 21 6.28 8.42 -0.57
C ALA A 21 5.22 9.12 -1.44
N LEU A 22 4.39 8.38 -2.16
CA LEU A 22 3.30 8.94 -2.96
C LEU A 22 2.15 9.45 -2.09
N GLY A 23 1.87 8.78 -0.97
CA GLY A 23 0.86 9.20 -0.01
C GLY A 23 1.20 10.56 0.60
N GLY A 24 0.27 11.51 0.56
CA GLY A 24 0.46 12.85 1.12
C GLY A 24 1.30 13.82 0.28
N ASN A 25 2.14 13.34 -0.65
CA ASN A 25 2.96 14.20 -1.51
C ASN A 25 2.33 14.51 -2.87
N VAL A 26 1.31 13.75 -3.24
CA VAL A 26 0.64 13.89 -4.53
C VAL A 26 -0.81 14.30 -4.34
N ALA A 27 -1.17 15.47 -4.83
CA ALA A 27 -2.56 15.93 -4.77
C ALA A 27 -3.48 14.98 -5.57
N GLY A 28 -4.49 14.43 -4.89
CA GLY A 28 -5.50 13.54 -5.48
C GLY A 28 -5.14 12.07 -5.47
N ILE A 29 -4.06 11.65 -4.83
CA ILE A 29 -3.83 10.27 -4.42
C ILE A 29 -4.36 10.11 -2.99
N ILE A 30 -5.21 9.12 -2.81
CA ILE A 30 -5.62 8.61 -1.51
C ILE A 30 -4.89 7.29 -1.32
N SER A 31 -4.10 7.19 -0.28
CA SER A 31 -3.36 5.98 0.06
C SER A 31 -3.80 5.48 1.43
N TYR A 32 -3.90 4.18 1.58
CA TYR A 32 -4.08 3.56 2.88
C TYR A 32 -3.27 2.28 2.99
N GLN A 33 -2.78 2.03 4.17
CA GLN A 33 -2.04 0.83 4.51
C GLN A 33 -2.98 -0.16 5.18
N LEU A 34 -3.02 -1.38 4.66
CA LEU A 34 -3.93 -2.44 5.15
C LEU A 34 -3.51 -2.98 6.52
N SER A 35 -2.20 -2.99 6.80
CA SER A 35 -1.67 -3.43 8.08
C SER A 35 -0.54 -2.52 8.57
N GLY A 36 -0.35 -2.45 9.89
CA GLY A 36 0.80 -1.78 10.52
C GLY A 36 1.95 -2.74 10.83
N GLU A 37 2.00 -3.89 10.16
CA GLU A 37 3.05 -4.88 10.37
C GLU A 37 4.34 -4.45 9.66
N PRO A 38 5.49 -4.47 10.36
CA PRO A 38 6.79 -4.25 9.75
C PRO A 38 7.06 -5.27 8.65
N GLY A 39 7.45 -4.80 7.46
CA GLY A 39 7.69 -5.65 6.29
C GLY A 39 6.48 -5.86 5.37
N ASN A 40 5.28 -5.49 5.78
CA ASN A 40 4.08 -5.46 4.93
C ASN A 40 3.73 -4.00 4.58
N ASP A 41 4.71 -3.31 3.98
CA ASP A 41 4.69 -1.87 3.75
C ASP A 41 4.02 -1.47 2.42
N ASN A 42 3.38 -2.41 1.72
CA ASN A 42 2.67 -2.10 0.49
C ASN A 42 1.41 -1.29 0.79
N VAL A 43 1.38 -0.11 0.24
CA VAL A 43 0.27 0.83 0.35
C VAL A 43 -0.63 0.68 -0.86
N GLU A 44 -1.90 0.45 -0.64
CA GLU A 44 -2.90 0.61 -1.70
C GLU A 44 -3.20 2.08 -1.92
N PHE A 45 -3.26 2.50 -3.18
CA PHE A 45 -3.54 3.88 -3.51
C PHE A 45 -4.56 3.98 -4.64
N PHE A 46 -5.35 5.04 -4.57
CA PHE A 46 -6.40 5.39 -5.53
C PHE A 46 -6.24 6.84 -5.97
N ILE A 47 -6.54 7.10 -7.22
CA ILE A 47 -6.56 8.46 -7.74
C ILE A 47 -7.99 8.98 -7.62
N ARG A 48 -8.21 10.04 -6.80
CA ARG A 48 -9.52 10.68 -6.53
C ARG A 48 -10.62 9.78 -5.95
N GLY A 49 -10.24 8.66 -5.30
CA GLY A 49 -11.19 7.74 -4.70
C GLY A 49 -11.71 6.68 -5.67
N VAL A 50 -12.49 5.76 -5.14
CA VAL A 50 -13.06 4.63 -5.90
C VAL A 50 -14.30 5.11 -6.64
N THR A 51 -14.18 5.34 -7.96
CA THR A 51 -15.28 5.85 -8.79
C THR A 51 -15.99 4.79 -9.61
N THR A 52 -15.47 3.56 -9.66
CA THR A 52 -16.01 2.51 -10.52
C THR A 52 -16.53 1.32 -9.73
N PHE A 53 -17.70 0.85 -10.13
CA PHE A 53 -18.27 -0.45 -9.76
C PHE A 53 -17.63 -1.59 -10.56
N GLY A 54 -16.30 -1.55 -10.78
CA GLY A 54 -15.60 -2.52 -11.62
C GLY A 54 -14.63 -3.41 -10.85
N TYR A 55 -14.14 -4.45 -11.54
CA TYR A 55 -13.22 -5.46 -11.02
C TYR A 55 -11.85 -4.89 -10.61
N SER A 56 -11.39 -3.81 -11.21
CA SER A 56 -10.11 -3.18 -10.91
C SER A 56 -10.33 -1.77 -10.38
N LYS A 57 -9.84 -1.51 -9.18
CA LYS A 57 -9.89 -0.20 -8.52
C LYS A 57 -8.55 0.53 -8.60
N SER A 58 -7.48 -0.19 -8.98
CA SER A 58 -6.12 0.34 -9.04
C SER A 58 -5.90 1.17 -10.30
N PRO A 59 -5.10 2.24 -10.24
CA PRO A 59 -4.70 2.99 -11.42
C PRO A 59 -3.77 2.15 -12.31
N LEU A 60 -3.72 2.50 -13.59
CA LEU A 60 -2.75 1.94 -14.53
C LEU A 60 -1.36 2.54 -14.23
N ILE A 61 -0.37 1.69 -14.00
CA ILE A 61 1.01 2.10 -13.73
C ILE A 61 1.86 1.80 -14.96
N LEU A 62 2.55 2.82 -15.45
CA LEU A 62 3.47 2.71 -16.58
C LEU A 62 4.86 3.19 -16.15
N ILE A 63 5.85 2.30 -16.22
CA ILE A 63 7.26 2.61 -16.02
C ILE A 63 7.93 2.54 -17.39
N ASP A 64 8.46 3.65 -17.86
CA ASP A 64 9.04 3.81 -19.21
C ASP A 64 8.11 3.30 -20.33
N ASN A 65 6.83 3.60 -20.22
CA ASN A 65 5.73 3.16 -21.08
C ASN A 65 5.39 1.66 -21.03
N ILE A 66 5.99 0.91 -20.10
CA ILE A 66 5.69 -0.50 -19.87
C ILE A 66 4.73 -0.62 -18.69
N GLU A 67 3.64 -1.37 -18.87
CA GLU A 67 2.70 -1.65 -17.79
C GLU A 67 3.38 -2.46 -16.69
N SER A 68 3.24 -1.98 -15.46
CA SER A 68 3.93 -2.49 -14.29
C SER A 68 2.97 -2.63 -13.12
N SER A 69 3.33 -3.48 -12.17
CA SER A 69 2.55 -3.69 -10.96
C SER A 69 2.88 -2.68 -9.86
N THR A 70 2.03 -2.61 -8.82
CA THR A 70 2.33 -1.85 -7.60
C THR A 70 3.59 -2.38 -6.90
N THR A 71 3.85 -3.68 -7.02
CA THR A 71 5.06 -4.30 -6.48
C THR A 71 6.32 -3.82 -7.22
N ASP A 72 6.27 -3.70 -8.54
CA ASP A 72 7.39 -3.17 -9.33
C ASP A 72 7.65 -1.71 -8.98
N LEU A 73 6.57 -0.94 -8.83
CA LEU A 73 6.66 0.45 -8.36
C LEU A 73 7.30 0.55 -6.97
N SER A 74 6.96 -0.35 -6.05
CA SER A 74 7.51 -0.33 -4.69
C SER A 74 9.02 -0.58 -4.63
N ARG A 75 9.53 -1.33 -5.60
CA ARG A 75 10.97 -1.66 -5.72
C ARG A 75 11.79 -0.59 -6.43
N LEU A 76 11.12 0.35 -7.09
CA LEU A 76 11.80 1.41 -7.82
C LEU A 76 12.40 2.42 -6.83
N SER A 77 13.68 2.75 -7.00
CA SER A 77 14.33 3.78 -6.20
C SER A 77 13.86 5.18 -6.64
N ALA A 78 13.55 6.05 -5.70
CA ALA A 78 13.23 7.45 -5.98
C ALA A 78 14.39 8.17 -6.69
N ASP A 79 15.61 7.71 -6.46
CA ASP A 79 16.80 8.28 -7.11
C ASP A 79 16.90 7.93 -8.60
N ASP A 80 16.26 6.87 -9.06
CA ASP A 80 16.26 6.45 -10.47
C ASP A 80 15.16 7.14 -11.27
N ILE A 81 14.25 7.88 -10.63
CA ILE A 81 13.15 8.57 -11.30
C ILE A 81 13.63 9.89 -11.90
N ALA A 82 13.40 10.07 -13.20
CA ALA A 82 13.61 11.32 -13.91
C ALA A 82 12.35 12.19 -13.89
N ALA A 83 11.16 11.59 -14.09
CA ALA A 83 9.88 12.30 -14.10
C ALA A 83 8.78 11.41 -13.55
N PHE A 84 7.84 12.02 -12.82
CA PHE A 84 6.66 11.38 -12.29
C PHE A 84 5.43 12.22 -12.64
N SER A 85 4.45 11.62 -13.28
CA SER A 85 3.24 12.30 -13.71
C SER A 85 2.01 11.45 -13.44
N ILE A 86 0.92 12.09 -13.05
CA ILE A 86 -0.38 11.45 -12.86
C ILE A 86 -1.37 12.08 -13.80
N MET A 87 -1.99 11.24 -14.60
CA MET A 87 -3.13 11.61 -15.43
C MET A 87 -4.40 11.16 -14.73
N LYS A 88 -5.36 12.06 -14.66
CA LYS A 88 -6.64 11.85 -13.97
C LYS A 88 -7.78 11.98 -14.97
N ASP A 89 -8.83 11.18 -14.75
CA ASP A 89 -10.11 11.31 -15.44
C ASP A 89 -10.03 11.22 -16.99
N ALA A 90 -10.72 12.14 -17.66
CA ALA A 90 -10.90 12.15 -19.11
C ALA A 90 -9.58 12.13 -19.91
N THR A 91 -8.52 12.76 -19.42
CA THR A 91 -7.21 12.76 -20.10
C THR A 91 -6.59 11.38 -20.15
N ALA A 92 -6.65 10.64 -19.03
CA ALA A 92 -6.17 9.28 -18.95
C ALA A 92 -6.98 8.35 -19.84
N THR A 93 -8.30 8.48 -19.81
CA THR A 93 -9.24 7.68 -20.63
C THR A 93 -9.10 7.96 -22.12
N ALA A 94 -8.83 9.22 -22.51
CA ALA A 94 -8.64 9.59 -23.90
C ALA A 94 -7.39 8.94 -24.53
N ILE A 95 -6.34 8.72 -23.74
CA ILE A 95 -5.08 8.14 -24.22
C ILE A 95 -5.06 6.62 -24.07
N TYR A 96 -5.52 6.11 -22.92
CA TYR A 96 -5.39 4.71 -22.53
C TYR A 96 -6.72 3.93 -22.53
N GLY A 97 -7.81 4.56 -23.00
CA GLY A 97 -9.13 3.96 -23.06
C GLY A 97 -9.67 3.56 -21.68
N ALA A 98 -10.45 2.50 -21.63
CA ALA A 98 -11.05 1.98 -20.40
C ALA A 98 -10.01 1.64 -19.30
N ARG A 99 -8.79 1.29 -19.68
CA ARG A 99 -7.69 0.97 -18.73
C ARG A 99 -7.23 2.20 -17.94
N GLY A 100 -7.39 3.40 -18.50
CA GLY A 100 -7.10 4.67 -17.84
C GLY A 100 -8.24 5.22 -16.97
N ALA A 101 -9.37 4.53 -16.87
CA ALA A 101 -10.56 5.04 -16.16
C ALA A 101 -10.31 5.35 -14.68
N ASN A 102 -9.45 4.60 -14.02
CA ASN A 102 -9.04 4.82 -12.63
C ASN A 102 -7.82 5.75 -12.48
N GLY A 103 -7.41 6.40 -13.57
CA GLY A 103 -6.22 7.22 -13.67
C GLY A 103 -4.99 6.42 -14.11
N VAL A 104 -3.96 7.15 -14.53
CA VAL A 104 -2.69 6.58 -15.00
C VAL A 104 -1.53 7.24 -14.29
N ILE A 105 -0.61 6.44 -13.80
CA ILE A 105 0.66 6.85 -13.24
C ILE A 105 1.74 6.60 -14.27
N LEU A 106 2.43 7.65 -14.67
CA LEU A 106 3.53 7.62 -15.63
C LEU A 106 4.83 7.90 -14.88
N ILE A 107 5.76 6.99 -15.00
CA ILE A 107 7.08 7.10 -14.42
C ILE A 107 8.11 6.98 -15.55
N THR A 108 9.00 7.93 -15.63
CA THR A 108 10.14 7.88 -16.54
C THR A 108 11.40 7.73 -15.71
N THR A 109 12.19 6.72 -15.99
CA THR A 109 13.47 6.51 -15.31
C THR A 109 14.58 7.35 -15.91
N LYS A 110 15.64 7.56 -15.14
CA LYS A 110 16.85 8.25 -15.61
C LYS A 110 17.59 7.38 -16.60
N GLN A 111 17.87 7.95 -17.76
CA GLN A 111 18.72 7.31 -18.76
C GLN A 111 20.19 7.69 -18.56
N GLY A 112 21.07 6.75 -18.83
CA GLY A 112 22.51 7.01 -18.88
C GLY A 112 22.84 8.07 -19.93
N LYS A 113 23.73 9.00 -19.58
CA LYS A 113 24.24 10.03 -20.51
C LYS A 113 25.72 9.80 -20.73
N PRO A 114 26.21 9.91 -21.97
CA PRO A 114 27.64 9.87 -22.22
C PRO A 114 28.33 11.04 -21.50
N GLY A 115 29.46 10.80 -20.87
CA GLY A 115 30.19 11.82 -20.14
C GLY A 115 31.08 11.26 -19.04
N LYS A 116 31.56 12.14 -18.16
CA LYS A 116 32.35 11.76 -16.99
C LYS A 116 31.51 10.91 -16.03
N VAL A 117 32.11 9.85 -15.52
CA VAL A 117 31.48 8.99 -14.49
C VAL A 117 31.18 9.84 -13.25
N LYS A 118 29.94 9.82 -12.80
CA LYS A 118 29.51 10.40 -11.52
C LYS A 118 29.14 9.28 -10.60
N ILE A 119 29.86 9.18 -9.48
CA ILE A 119 29.58 8.19 -8.45
C ILE A 119 28.85 8.92 -7.31
N SER A 120 27.68 8.42 -6.93
CA SER A 120 26.96 8.87 -5.74
C SER A 120 26.66 7.66 -4.86
N ALA A 121 26.85 7.80 -3.56
CA ALA A 121 26.49 6.80 -2.58
C ALA A 121 25.49 7.41 -1.58
N ARG A 122 24.45 6.65 -1.25
CA ARG A 122 23.45 7.01 -0.25
C ARG A 122 23.30 5.85 0.71
N VAL A 123 23.36 6.12 1.99
CA VAL A 123 23.15 5.13 3.05
C VAL A 123 21.91 5.56 3.84
N GLU A 124 20.95 4.70 3.93
CA GLU A 124 19.72 4.92 4.70
C GLU A 124 19.56 3.84 5.75
N GLY A 125 19.15 4.23 6.95
CA GLY A 125 18.78 3.33 8.01
C GLY A 125 17.35 3.61 8.46
N SER A 126 16.54 2.57 8.61
CA SER A 126 15.18 2.70 9.13
C SER A 126 14.95 1.71 10.27
N LEU A 127 14.21 2.17 11.28
CA LEU A 127 13.74 1.35 12.40
C LEU A 127 12.22 1.27 12.30
N SER A 128 11.71 0.07 12.06
CA SER A 128 10.28 -0.18 12.02
C SER A 128 9.84 -0.91 13.27
N ALA A 129 8.75 -0.45 13.89
CA ALA A 129 8.11 -1.10 15.02
C ALA A 129 6.61 -1.18 14.78
N PRO A 130 5.91 -2.21 15.27
CA PRO A 130 4.46 -2.27 15.17
C PRO A 130 3.84 -1.12 15.95
N THR A 131 2.91 -0.41 15.34
CA THR A 131 2.20 0.73 15.96
C THR A 131 1.28 0.30 17.09
N LYS A 132 0.83 -0.95 17.06
CA LYS A 132 0.00 -1.56 18.09
C LYS A 132 0.37 -3.04 18.25
N ARG A 133 0.62 -3.46 19.47
CA ARG A 133 0.68 -4.89 19.81
C ARG A 133 -0.74 -5.36 20.10
N ILE A 134 -1.08 -6.51 19.56
CA ILE A 134 -2.33 -7.19 19.90
C ILE A 134 -2.03 -7.99 21.18
N ASP A 135 -2.64 -7.57 22.28
CA ASP A 135 -2.58 -8.36 23.51
C ASP A 135 -3.52 -9.54 23.35
N MET A 136 -2.96 -10.73 23.28
CA MET A 136 -3.74 -11.96 23.22
C MET A 136 -4.32 -12.24 24.59
N VAL A 137 -5.58 -12.62 24.61
CA VAL A 137 -6.25 -13.10 25.82
C VAL A 137 -5.61 -14.43 26.23
N ASP A 138 -5.40 -14.63 27.53
CA ASP A 138 -4.89 -15.89 28.05
C ASP A 138 -5.81 -17.08 27.69
N PRO A 139 -5.27 -18.29 27.54
CA PRO A 139 -6.04 -19.44 27.07
C PRO A 139 -7.28 -19.75 27.93
N ILE A 140 -7.21 -19.56 29.23
CA ILE A 140 -8.30 -19.81 30.17
C ILE A 140 -9.45 -18.82 29.93
N SER A 141 -9.12 -17.53 29.85
CA SER A 141 -10.11 -16.48 29.57
C SER A 141 -10.72 -16.64 28.18
N TYR A 142 -9.92 -17.01 27.17
CA TYR A 142 -10.43 -17.32 25.83
C TYR A 142 -11.48 -18.44 25.86
N MET A 143 -11.19 -19.56 26.54
CA MET A 143 -12.11 -20.69 26.65
C MET A 143 -13.42 -20.30 27.36
N LYS A 144 -13.32 -19.50 28.42
CA LYS A 144 -14.49 -18.98 29.15
C LYS A 144 -15.36 -18.09 28.26
N TYR A 145 -14.76 -17.11 27.61
CA TYR A 145 -15.48 -16.20 26.70
C TYR A 145 -16.07 -16.93 25.50
N HIS A 146 -15.35 -17.91 24.95
CA HIS A 146 -15.89 -18.72 23.86
C HIS A 146 -17.11 -19.52 24.28
N ASN A 147 -17.10 -20.16 25.46
CA ASN A 147 -18.26 -20.84 26.02
C ASN A 147 -19.43 -19.87 26.23
N GLU A 148 -19.18 -18.70 26.80
CA GLU A 148 -20.18 -17.66 27.01
C GLU A 148 -20.81 -17.20 25.71
N ALA A 149 -20.00 -16.92 24.70
CA ALA A 149 -20.44 -16.47 23.37
C ALA A 149 -21.36 -17.51 22.69
N VAL A 150 -21.03 -18.81 22.81
CA VAL A 150 -21.86 -19.89 22.25
C VAL A 150 -23.18 -20.02 22.99
N LEU A 151 -23.18 -20.01 24.34
CA LEU A 151 -24.37 -20.13 25.15
C LEU A 151 -25.30 -18.91 25.03
N THR A 152 -24.72 -17.72 24.84
CA THR A 152 -25.52 -16.49 24.63
C THR A 152 -26.28 -16.54 23.30
N ARG A 153 -25.68 -17.14 22.27
CA ARG A 153 -26.33 -17.29 20.96
C ARG A 153 -27.34 -18.46 20.93
N ASN A 154 -27.02 -19.55 21.60
CA ASN A 154 -27.85 -20.72 21.69
C ASN A 154 -27.75 -21.34 23.10
N PRO A 155 -28.70 -21.04 24.02
CA PRO A 155 -28.67 -21.53 25.39
C PRO A 155 -28.67 -23.07 25.52
N LEU A 156 -29.09 -23.79 24.48
CA LEU A 156 -29.14 -25.26 24.45
C LEU A 156 -27.88 -25.87 23.81
N ALA A 157 -26.91 -25.06 23.40
CA ALA A 157 -25.68 -25.56 22.81
C ALA A 157 -24.79 -26.25 23.86
N VAL A 158 -24.05 -27.26 23.41
CA VAL A 158 -23.03 -27.88 24.23
C VAL A 158 -21.83 -26.92 24.32
N ARG A 159 -21.27 -26.78 25.53
CA ARG A 159 -20.08 -25.96 25.76
C ARG A 159 -18.89 -26.50 24.95
N PRO A 160 -18.23 -25.70 24.11
CA PRO A 160 -17.05 -26.13 23.34
C PRO A 160 -15.85 -26.54 24.20
N HIS A 161 -15.73 -25.95 25.39
CA HIS A 161 -14.67 -26.26 26.36
C HIS A 161 -15.28 -26.72 27.68
N THR A 162 -14.89 -27.92 28.13
CA THR A 162 -15.34 -28.47 29.41
C THR A 162 -14.64 -27.78 30.57
N ASP A 163 -15.31 -27.76 31.75
CA ASP A 163 -14.74 -27.16 32.96
C ASP A 163 -13.43 -27.86 33.38
N GLU A 164 -13.32 -29.17 33.15
CA GLU A 164 -12.08 -29.95 33.38
C GLU A 164 -10.94 -29.49 32.51
N LYS A 165 -11.20 -29.22 31.22
CA LYS A 165 -10.20 -28.73 30.28
C LYS A 165 -9.73 -27.33 30.66
N ILE A 166 -10.63 -26.47 31.11
CA ILE A 166 -10.30 -25.10 31.54
C ILE A 166 -9.45 -25.14 32.82
N ALA A 167 -9.69 -26.12 33.71
CA ALA A 167 -8.92 -26.25 34.94
C ALA A 167 -7.56 -26.89 34.77
N SER A 168 -7.34 -27.67 33.69
CA SER A 168 -6.09 -28.37 33.39
C SER A 168 -5.12 -27.57 32.50
N THR A 169 -5.53 -26.40 32.03
CA THR A 169 -4.72 -25.50 31.20
C THR A 169 -4.11 -24.39 32.00
#